data_47166dcce4914e45b5955139bc5a0ddf
#
_entry.id   47166dcce4914e45b5955139bc5a0ddf
#
_cell.length_a   1.000
_cell.length_b   1.000
_cell.length_c   1.000
_cell.angle_alpha   90.00
_cell.angle_beta   90.00
_cell.angle_gamma   90.00
#
_symmetry.space_group_name_H-M   'P 1'
#
loop_
_entity.id
_entity.type
_entity.pdbx_description
1 polymer ?
#
loop_
_entity_poly.entity_id
_entity_poly.type
_entity_poly.pdbx_seq_one_letter_code
_entity_poly.pdbx_strand_id
1 'polypeptide(L)'
;QEQDLNKAINRLSSLKNGVGMIALEASRRLGYQIPLYCAVTWGAASINHWWPWPRKNVVMCYDEALDYADLLADCDSWGEEVPEDPANELTRRIRVRMTEVMAEIRGEQAPDGYWDYRTMSRVKD
;
A
#
# COMPACT_ATOMS: atom_id res chain seq x y z
N GLN A 1 23.07 11.07 0.59
CA GLN A 1 22.79 9.70 1.11
C GLN A 1 21.81 9.69 2.27
N GLU A 2 21.97 10.56 3.28
CA GLU A 2 20.99 10.68 4.36
C GLU A 2 19.63 11.15 3.87
N GLN A 3 19.60 12.08 2.91
CA GLN A 3 18.36 12.54 2.31
C GLN A 3 17.65 11.43 1.54
N ASP A 4 18.39 10.56 0.88
CA ASP A 4 17.83 9.44 0.11
C ASP A 4 17.32 8.34 1.04
N LEU A 5 18.03 8.05 2.12
CA LEU A 5 17.57 7.14 3.17
C LEU A 5 16.32 7.65 3.86
N ASN A 6 16.27 8.94 4.20
CA ASN A 6 15.08 9.55 4.80
C ASN A 6 13.89 9.56 3.84
N LYS A 7 14.13 9.73 2.56
CA LYS A 7 13.08 9.61 1.54
C LYS A 7 12.58 8.18 1.42
N ALA A 8 13.50 7.20 1.45
CA ALA A 8 13.16 5.79 1.41
C ALA A 8 12.36 5.34 2.63
N ILE A 9 12.73 5.82 3.82
CA ILE A 9 12.05 5.49 5.08
C ILE A 9 10.66 6.12 5.15
N ASN A 10 10.48 7.29 4.55
CA ASN A 10 9.32 8.14 4.79
C ASN A 10 8.26 8.09 3.70
N ARG A 11 8.47 7.34 2.63
CA ARG A 11 7.54 7.33 1.50
C ARG A 11 7.36 5.92 0.96
N LEU A 12 6.12 5.60 0.67
CA LEU A 12 5.81 4.36 -0.04
C LEU A 12 6.27 4.50 -1.49
N SER A 13 6.92 3.45 -1.98
CA SER A 13 7.25 3.33 -3.40
C SER A 13 5.99 2.95 -4.20
N SER A 14 6.15 2.95 -5.52
CA SER A 14 5.10 2.43 -6.39
C SER A 14 4.81 0.97 -6.06
N LEU A 15 3.53 0.63 -5.95
CA LEU A 15 3.10 -0.74 -5.77
C LEU A 15 2.81 -1.37 -7.13
N LYS A 16 3.18 -2.63 -7.27
CA LYS A 16 2.78 -3.43 -8.41
C LYS A 16 1.31 -3.84 -8.25
N ASN A 17 0.62 -4.05 -9.35
CA ASN A 17 -0.81 -4.35 -9.34
C ASN A 17 -1.15 -5.81 -8.99
N GLY A 18 -0.17 -6.64 -8.62
CA GLY A 18 -0.38 -8.05 -8.32
C GLY A 18 -1.36 -8.29 -7.17
N VAL A 19 -1.27 -7.53 -6.09
CA VAL A 19 -2.20 -7.66 -4.95
C VAL A 19 -3.62 -7.28 -5.37
N GLY A 20 -3.77 -6.22 -6.14
CA GLY A 20 -5.07 -5.82 -6.67
C GLY A 20 -5.69 -6.89 -7.55
N MET A 21 -4.90 -7.49 -8.44
CA MET A 21 -5.35 -8.57 -9.31
C MET A 21 -5.77 -9.80 -8.51
N ILE A 22 -5.00 -10.19 -7.51
CA ILE A 22 -5.31 -11.35 -6.66
C ILE A 22 -6.61 -11.10 -5.88
N ALA A 23 -6.76 -9.93 -5.27
CA ALA A 23 -7.94 -9.61 -4.49
C ALA A 23 -9.20 -9.60 -5.35
N LEU A 24 -9.15 -9.00 -6.54
CA LEU A 24 -10.27 -8.95 -7.48
C LEU A 24 -10.62 -10.33 -8.02
N GLU A 25 -9.62 -11.12 -8.40
CA GLU A 25 -9.84 -12.47 -8.94
C GLU A 25 -10.45 -13.39 -7.88
N ALA A 26 -9.93 -13.37 -6.66
CA ALA A 26 -10.45 -14.17 -5.57
C ALA A 26 -11.87 -13.75 -5.19
N SER A 27 -12.15 -12.45 -5.15
CA SER A 27 -13.49 -11.93 -4.88
C SER A 27 -14.48 -12.34 -5.96
N ARG A 28 -14.08 -12.26 -7.23
CA ARG A 28 -14.89 -12.70 -8.35
C ARG A 28 -15.26 -14.18 -8.24
N ARG A 29 -14.29 -15.03 -7.95
CA ARG A 29 -14.50 -16.48 -7.84
C ARG A 29 -15.38 -16.87 -6.68
N LEU A 30 -15.23 -16.18 -5.54
CA LEU A 30 -15.99 -16.47 -4.33
C LEU A 30 -17.36 -15.82 -4.29
N GLY A 31 -17.61 -14.84 -5.14
CA GLY A 31 -18.89 -14.15 -5.21
C GLY A 31 -19.12 -13.12 -4.11
N TYR A 32 -18.08 -12.75 -3.37
CA TYR A 32 -18.15 -11.67 -2.37
C TYR A 32 -16.81 -10.94 -2.29
N GLN A 33 -16.88 -9.71 -1.79
CA GLN A 33 -15.67 -8.91 -1.59
C GLN A 33 -14.82 -9.49 -0.45
N ILE A 34 -13.60 -9.93 -0.79
CA ILE A 34 -12.65 -10.41 0.21
C ILE A 34 -12.14 -9.22 1.03
N PRO A 35 -12.15 -9.29 2.36
CA PRO A 35 -11.59 -8.23 3.18
C PRO A 35 -10.12 -7.97 2.87
N LEU A 36 -9.78 -6.71 2.65
CA LEU A 36 -8.43 -6.27 2.34
C LEU A 36 -8.03 -5.22 3.37
N TYR A 37 -7.04 -5.55 4.18
CA TYR A 37 -6.56 -4.68 5.24
C TYR A 37 -5.19 -4.12 4.90
N CYS A 38 -5.03 -2.81 5.09
CA CYS A 38 -3.73 -2.17 4.95
C CYS A 38 -3.01 -2.23 6.30
N ALA A 39 -1.79 -2.76 6.29
CA ALA A 39 -0.93 -2.81 7.46
C ALA A 39 0.34 -2.02 7.18
N VAL A 40 0.73 -1.17 8.10
CA VAL A 40 1.92 -0.34 7.98
C VAL A 40 2.77 -0.51 9.22
N THR A 41 4.07 -0.75 9.02
CA THR A 41 5.06 -0.79 10.09
C THR A 41 5.91 0.47 10.05
N TRP A 42 6.24 0.97 11.23
CA TRP A 42 7.12 2.13 11.39
C TRP A 42 8.19 1.82 12.43
N GLY A 43 9.41 2.26 12.16
CA GLY A 43 10.54 2.07 13.06
C GLY A 43 11.36 0.80 12.82
N ALA A 44 10.89 -0.11 11.96
CA ALA A 44 11.62 -1.34 11.66
C ALA A 44 12.98 -1.08 11.00
N ALA A 45 13.08 -0.05 10.15
CA ALA A 45 14.32 0.31 9.49
C ALA A 45 15.40 0.83 10.45
N SER A 46 15.01 1.27 11.65
CA SER A 46 15.96 1.74 12.67
C SER A 46 16.51 0.62 13.54
N ILE A 47 16.03 -0.62 13.36
CA ILE A 47 16.49 -1.77 14.14
C ILE A 47 17.87 -2.18 13.63
N ASN A 48 18.84 -2.15 14.55
CA ASN A 48 20.12 -2.80 14.34
C ASN A 48 20.03 -4.21 14.88
N HIS A 49 19.81 -5.17 14.02
CA HIS A 49 19.62 -6.58 14.36
C HIS A 49 20.86 -7.25 14.97
N TRP A 50 21.98 -6.56 14.97
CA TRP A 50 23.24 -7.06 15.53
C TRP A 50 23.34 -6.85 17.03
N TRP A 51 22.66 -5.81 17.56
CA TRP A 51 22.78 -5.44 18.96
C TRP A 51 21.42 -5.07 19.54
N PRO A 52 20.99 -5.70 20.66
CA PRO A 52 19.66 -5.47 21.22
C PRO A 52 19.51 -4.13 21.95
N TRP A 53 20.56 -3.33 22.06
CA TRP A 53 20.54 -2.06 22.76
C TRP A 53 21.03 -0.91 21.88
N PRO A 54 20.42 0.29 21.97
CA PRO A 54 19.20 0.59 22.70
C PRO A 54 17.98 -0.04 22.03
N ARG A 55 16.96 -0.36 22.81
CA ARG A 55 15.70 -0.91 22.27
C ARG A 55 15.05 0.12 21.37
N LYS A 56 14.61 -0.32 20.20
CA LYS A 56 13.86 0.48 19.26
C LYS A 56 12.38 0.09 19.32
N ASN A 57 11.52 1.08 19.27
CA ASN A 57 10.08 0.84 19.19
C ASN A 57 9.69 0.64 17.73
N VAL A 58 9.03 -0.47 17.47
CA VAL A 58 8.41 -0.76 16.17
C VAL A 58 6.92 -0.68 16.35
N VAL A 59 6.28 0.13 15.51
CA VAL A 59 4.84 0.29 15.51
C VAL A 59 4.28 -0.40 14.28
N MET A 60 3.25 -1.23 14.48
CA MET A 60 2.49 -1.84 13.39
C MET A 60 1.04 -1.40 13.54
N CYS A 61 0.50 -0.80 12.51
CA CYS A 61 -0.89 -0.36 12.47
C CYS A 61 -1.66 -1.11 11.40
N TYR A 62 -2.85 -1.57 11.77
CA TYR A 62 -3.83 -2.13 10.85
C TYR A 62 -4.96 -1.15 10.70
N ASP A 63 -5.38 -0.94 9.47
CA ASP A 63 -6.53 -0.09 9.16
C ASP A 63 -7.80 -0.92 9.03
N GLU A 64 -8.94 -0.26 8.89
CA GLU A 64 -10.19 -0.90 8.56
C GLU A 64 -10.13 -1.55 7.17
N ALA A 65 -11.03 -2.50 6.91
CA ALA A 65 -11.09 -3.14 5.60
C ALA A 65 -11.36 -2.12 4.51
N LEU A 66 -10.57 -2.19 3.44
CA LEU A 66 -10.72 -1.31 2.29
C LEU A 66 -11.96 -1.70 1.50
N ASP A 67 -12.81 -0.74 1.19
CA ASP A 67 -13.98 -0.97 0.34
C ASP A 67 -13.61 -0.83 -1.14
N TYR A 68 -13.86 -1.89 -1.90
CA TYR A 68 -13.65 -1.91 -3.35
C TYR A 68 -14.78 -2.63 -4.09
N ALA A 69 -15.96 -2.70 -3.47
CA ALA A 69 -17.12 -3.37 -4.06
C ALA A 69 -17.53 -2.76 -5.41
N ASP A 70 -17.31 -1.47 -5.60
CA ASP A 70 -17.57 -0.79 -6.87
C ASP A 70 -16.72 -1.34 -8.03
N LEU A 71 -15.50 -1.79 -7.75
CA LEU A 71 -14.63 -2.39 -8.75
C LEU A 71 -15.09 -3.80 -9.17
N LEU A 72 -15.90 -4.44 -8.36
CA LEU A 72 -16.46 -5.75 -8.63
C LEU A 72 -17.82 -5.70 -9.32
N ALA A 73 -18.39 -4.52 -9.52
CA ALA A 73 -19.74 -4.36 -10.08
C ALA A 73 -19.90 -5.03 -11.45
N ASP A 74 -18.86 -4.95 -12.29
CA ASP A 74 -18.85 -5.49 -13.64
C ASP A 74 -18.06 -6.79 -13.76
N CYS A 75 -17.76 -7.44 -12.64
CA CYS A 75 -16.86 -8.63 -12.65
C CYS A 75 -17.40 -9.78 -13.46
N ASP A 76 -18.70 -9.91 -13.61
CA ASP A 76 -19.32 -10.97 -14.45
C ASP A 76 -19.04 -10.78 -15.94
N SER A 77 -18.72 -9.56 -16.36
CA SER A 77 -18.36 -9.24 -17.74
C SER A 77 -16.88 -9.48 -18.07
N TRP A 78 -16.07 -9.75 -17.06
CA TRP A 78 -14.64 -9.98 -17.26
C TRP A 78 -14.38 -11.33 -17.92
N GLY A 79 -13.30 -11.41 -18.73
CA GLY A 79 -12.84 -12.66 -19.30
C GLY A 79 -12.10 -13.54 -18.29
N GLU A 80 -11.18 -14.34 -18.75
CA GLU A 80 -10.38 -15.22 -17.90
C GLU A 80 -9.50 -14.45 -16.92
N GLU A 81 -9.01 -13.30 -17.35
CA GLU A 81 -8.13 -12.45 -16.54
C GLU A 81 -8.85 -11.21 -16.06
N VAL A 82 -8.44 -10.70 -14.89
CA VAL A 82 -8.92 -9.43 -14.37
C VAL A 82 -8.39 -8.30 -15.25
N PRO A 83 -9.25 -7.35 -15.69
CA PRO A 83 -8.77 -6.21 -16.46
C PRO A 83 -7.76 -5.36 -15.65
N GLU A 84 -6.84 -4.72 -16.37
CA GLU A 84 -5.82 -3.87 -15.73
C GLU A 84 -6.40 -2.65 -15.02
N ASP A 85 -7.43 -2.03 -15.59
CA ASP A 85 -8.00 -0.80 -15.03
C ASP A 85 -8.52 -0.98 -13.60
N PRO A 86 -9.36 -1.97 -13.28
CA PRO A 86 -9.77 -2.22 -11.90
C PRO A 86 -8.60 -2.57 -10.98
N ALA A 87 -7.65 -3.37 -11.47
CA ALA A 87 -6.48 -3.78 -10.69
C ALA A 87 -5.60 -2.57 -10.35
N ASN A 88 -5.38 -1.67 -11.30
CA ASN A 88 -4.61 -0.45 -11.09
C ASN A 88 -5.33 0.50 -10.13
N GLU A 89 -6.64 0.64 -10.25
CA GLU A 89 -7.42 1.48 -9.34
C GLU A 89 -7.40 0.94 -7.91
N LEU A 90 -7.54 -0.37 -7.73
CA LEU A 90 -7.43 -0.97 -6.40
C LEU A 90 -6.03 -0.77 -5.81
N THR A 91 -5.00 -0.96 -6.63
CA THR A 91 -3.61 -0.71 -6.21
C THR A 91 -3.41 0.73 -5.78
N ARG A 92 -3.98 1.68 -6.52
CA ARG A 92 -3.94 3.10 -6.15
C ARG A 92 -4.61 3.34 -4.79
N ARG A 93 -5.78 2.76 -4.55
CA ARG A 93 -6.50 2.89 -3.27
C ARG A 93 -5.69 2.30 -2.11
N ILE A 94 -5.07 1.14 -2.31
CA ILE A 94 -4.20 0.51 -1.32
C ILE A 94 -3.03 1.45 -0.98
N ARG A 95 -2.36 1.96 -2.00
CA ARG A 95 -1.22 2.85 -1.81
C ARG A 95 -1.61 4.14 -1.09
N VAL A 96 -2.69 4.77 -1.51
CA VAL A 96 -3.18 6.00 -0.88
C VAL A 96 -3.51 5.75 0.59
N ARG A 97 -4.21 4.66 0.88
CA ARG A 97 -4.58 4.36 2.27
C ARG A 97 -3.37 4.03 3.14
N MET A 98 -2.41 3.27 2.63
CA MET A 98 -1.16 3.00 3.34
C MET A 98 -0.38 4.29 3.61
N THR A 99 -0.36 5.21 2.65
CA THR A 99 0.29 6.52 2.81
C THR A 99 -0.38 7.34 3.90
N GLU A 100 -1.71 7.35 3.96
CA GLU A 100 -2.47 8.03 5.00
C GLU A 100 -2.20 7.43 6.38
N VAL A 101 -2.21 6.11 6.51
CA VAL A 101 -1.93 5.43 7.77
C VAL A 101 -0.49 5.73 8.24
N MET A 102 0.47 5.70 7.33
CA MET A 102 1.85 6.05 7.66
C MET A 102 1.98 7.49 8.14
N ALA A 103 1.29 8.42 7.50
CA ALA A 103 1.28 9.81 7.91
C ALA A 103 0.63 10.01 9.28
N GLU A 104 -0.46 9.29 9.58
CA GLU A 104 -1.09 9.29 10.90
C GLU A 104 -0.13 8.84 12.00
N ILE A 105 0.60 7.74 11.77
CA ILE A 105 1.59 7.23 12.72
C ILE A 105 2.65 8.29 13.03
N ARG A 106 3.05 9.06 12.03
CA ARG A 106 4.09 10.07 12.14
C ARG A 106 3.59 11.42 12.58
N GLY A 107 2.27 11.62 12.67
CA GLY A 107 1.67 12.91 12.98
C GLY A 107 1.89 13.96 11.88
N GLU A 108 1.99 13.52 10.63
CA GLU A 108 2.21 14.37 9.46
C GLU A 108 1.02 14.34 8.52
N GLN A 109 0.94 15.33 7.65
CA GLN A 109 -0.04 15.31 6.57
C GLN A 109 0.42 14.34 5.48
N ALA A 110 -0.53 13.52 4.98
CA ALA A 110 -0.23 12.57 3.92
C ALA A 110 0.22 13.29 2.65
N PRO A 111 1.35 12.88 2.06
CA PRO A 111 1.78 13.46 0.79
C PRO A 111 0.89 13.00 -0.34
N ASP A 112 0.75 13.83 -1.35
CA ASP A 112 0.09 13.47 -2.60
C ASP A 112 1.05 12.67 -3.48
N GLY A 113 0.57 11.55 -4.03
CA GLY A 113 1.35 10.71 -4.91
C GLY A 113 2.30 9.76 -4.20
N TYR A 114 3.26 9.26 -4.93
CA TYR A 114 4.23 8.29 -4.43
C TYR A 114 5.64 8.60 -4.92
N TRP A 115 6.63 8.00 -4.26
CA TRP A 115 8.03 8.11 -4.66
C TRP A 115 8.40 6.94 -5.58
N ASP A 116 8.85 7.25 -6.78
CA ASP A 116 9.34 6.26 -7.72
C ASP A 116 10.87 6.16 -7.62
N TYR A 117 11.34 5.02 -7.13
CA TYR A 117 12.78 4.78 -6.97
C TYR A 117 13.51 4.56 -8.29
N ARG A 118 12.80 4.21 -9.35
CA ARG A 118 13.40 4.04 -10.67
C ARG A 118 13.80 5.38 -11.27
N THR A 119 12.94 6.37 -11.14
CA THR A 119 13.19 7.72 -11.65
C THR A 119 13.73 8.66 -10.59
N MET A 120 13.80 8.20 -9.34
CA MET A 120 14.20 9.00 -8.17
C MET A 120 13.42 10.31 -8.08
N SER A 121 12.13 10.24 -8.37
CA SER A 121 11.25 11.40 -8.40
C SER A 121 9.89 11.08 -7.79
N ARG A 122 9.16 12.14 -7.48
CA ARG A 122 7.80 12.03 -6.97
C ARG A 122 6.81 12.05 -8.12
N VAL A 123 5.91 11.07 -8.11
CA VAL A 123 4.80 10.99 -9.06
C VAL A 123 3.53 11.37 -8.32
N LYS A 124 2.79 12.34 -8.85
CA LYS A 124 1.48 12.75 -8.31
C LYS A 124 0.38 11.87 -8.87
N ASP A 125 -0.63 11.65 -8.06
CA ASP A 125 -1.85 10.97 -8.51
C ASP A 125 -2.71 11.86 -9.38
#